data_e330c25090991cd642b3ab1da9bd7f3c
#
_entry.id   e330c25090991cd642b3ab1da9bd7f3c
#
_cell.length_a   1.000
_cell.length_b   1.000
_cell.length_c   1.000
_cell.angle_alpha   90.00
_cell.angle_beta   90.00
_cell.angle_gamma   90.00
#
_symmetry.space_group_name_H-M   'P 1'
#
loop_
_entity.id
_entity.type
_entity.pdbx_description
1 polymer ?
#
loop_
_entity_poly.entity_id
_entity_poly.type
_entity_poly.pdbx_seq_one_letter_code
_entity_poly.pdbx_strand_id
1 'polypeptide(L)'
;MSTLVNEEAVSTLEFQDGPIDGVLVRQLKKYSDHRGWLIELFRHDELDEQFWPVMAYVSSTLPGVSRGPHEHYEQADGFAFIGPGDLCVYMWDNRPSSPTYLRRMKFIAGISNPVAVYVPPGVAHAYKCVSEEAGLVFNAANKLYAGWGRKEPVDEIRHERDSPELFPLD
;
A
#
# COMPACT_ATOMS: atom_id res chain seq x y z
N MET A 1 -8.21 -49.37 6.80
CA MET A 1 -9.00 -48.29 6.18
C MET A 1 -8.17 -47.02 6.31
N SER A 2 -7.52 -46.65 5.22
CA SER A 2 -6.68 -45.44 5.18
C SER A 2 -7.56 -44.27 4.77
N THR A 3 -7.71 -43.29 5.66
CA THR A 3 -8.43 -42.05 5.40
C THR A 3 -7.52 -41.19 4.53
N LEU A 4 -7.87 -41.07 3.25
CA LEU A 4 -7.27 -40.09 2.36
C LEU A 4 -7.68 -38.70 2.84
N VAL A 5 -6.75 -37.95 3.41
CA VAL A 5 -6.90 -36.51 3.62
C VAL A 5 -6.81 -35.87 2.23
N ASN A 6 -7.92 -35.34 1.75
CA ASN A 6 -7.89 -34.46 0.59
C ASN A 6 -7.08 -33.21 0.97
N GLU A 7 -5.87 -33.10 0.47
CA GLU A 7 -5.17 -31.82 0.38
C GLU A 7 -5.95 -30.99 -0.66
N GLU A 8 -6.79 -30.07 -0.19
CA GLU A 8 -7.32 -29.02 -1.05
C GLU A 8 -6.11 -28.25 -1.62
N ALA A 9 -5.93 -28.33 -2.91
CA ALA A 9 -4.90 -27.57 -3.61
C ALA A 9 -5.15 -26.08 -3.33
N VAL A 10 -4.26 -25.47 -2.58
CA VAL A 10 -4.24 -24.01 -2.40
C VAL A 10 -4.13 -23.41 -3.79
N SER A 11 -5.18 -22.75 -4.25
CA SER A 11 -5.18 -22.06 -5.53
C SER A 11 -4.19 -20.90 -5.42
N THR A 12 -2.99 -21.06 -5.94
CA THR A 12 -2.02 -19.97 -6.05
C THR A 12 -2.50 -18.99 -7.12
N LEU A 13 -2.67 -17.72 -6.74
CA LEU A 13 -2.94 -16.66 -7.71
C LEU A 13 -1.66 -16.38 -8.50
N GLU A 14 -1.76 -16.41 -9.83
CA GLU A 14 -0.65 -16.04 -10.71
C GLU A 14 -0.79 -14.57 -11.11
N PHE A 15 0.11 -13.73 -10.61
CA PHE A 15 0.15 -12.30 -10.92
C PHE A 15 1.11 -12.02 -12.07
N GLN A 16 0.73 -11.07 -12.93
CA GLN A 16 1.57 -10.54 -14.00
C GLN A 16 1.99 -9.11 -13.69
N ASP A 17 3.28 -8.79 -13.86
CA ASP A 17 3.77 -7.44 -13.68
C ASP A 17 3.15 -6.47 -14.68
N GLY A 18 2.74 -5.30 -14.20
CA GLY A 18 2.14 -4.26 -15.03
C GLY A 18 1.35 -3.24 -14.20
N PRO A 19 0.92 -2.15 -14.85
CA PRO A 19 0.14 -1.11 -14.17
C PRO A 19 -1.21 -1.67 -13.70
N ILE A 20 -1.68 -1.11 -12.58
CA ILE A 20 -2.99 -1.44 -11.98
C ILE A 20 -3.93 -0.27 -12.21
N ASP A 21 -5.10 -0.53 -12.76
CA ASP A 21 -6.13 0.45 -13.02
C ASP A 21 -6.55 1.18 -11.73
N GLY A 22 -6.59 2.51 -11.78
CA GLY A 22 -6.93 3.36 -10.64
C GLY A 22 -5.82 3.58 -9.62
N VAL A 23 -4.69 2.89 -9.69
CA VAL A 23 -3.49 3.20 -8.91
C VAL A 23 -2.76 4.38 -9.54
N LEU A 24 -2.47 5.39 -8.73
CA LEU A 24 -1.70 6.56 -9.17
C LEU A 24 -0.37 6.60 -8.42
N VAL A 25 0.72 6.78 -9.18
CA VAL A 25 2.06 7.02 -8.62
C VAL A 25 2.55 8.37 -9.11
N ARG A 26 2.80 9.29 -8.17
CA ARG A 26 3.25 10.65 -8.47
C ARG A 26 4.62 10.90 -7.90
N GLN A 27 5.54 11.40 -8.71
CA GLN A 27 6.84 11.87 -8.24
C GLN A 27 6.67 13.09 -7.35
N LEU A 28 7.33 13.06 -6.18
CA LEU A 28 7.34 14.18 -5.25
C LEU A 28 8.58 15.03 -5.46
N LYS A 29 8.39 16.34 -5.52
CA LYS A 29 9.49 17.28 -5.68
C LYS A 29 9.99 17.75 -4.32
N LYS A 30 11.30 17.57 -4.10
CA LYS A 30 12.01 18.07 -2.93
C LYS A 30 12.56 19.48 -3.22
N TYR A 31 12.17 20.43 -2.39
CA TYR A 31 12.66 21.81 -2.42
C TYR A 31 13.66 22.01 -1.29
N SER A 32 14.93 22.19 -1.63
CA SER A 32 16.03 22.32 -0.66
C SER A 32 16.56 23.75 -0.59
N ASP A 33 16.88 24.23 0.62
CA ASP A 33 17.55 25.49 0.88
C ASP A 33 18.51 25.37 2.09
N HIS A 34 19.07 26.49 2.59
CA HIS A 34 20.01 26.49 3.71
C HIS A 34 19.40 26.02 5.05
N ARG A 35 18.08 25.90 5.16
CA ARG A 35 17.36 25.42 6.35
C ARG A 35 17.06 23.92 6.30
N GLY A 36 17.23 23.28 5.14
CA GLY A 36 16.88 21.88 4.89
C GLY A 36 16.02 21.72 3.64
N TRP A 37 14.90 21.01 3.75
CA TRP A 37 14.05 20.73 2.60
C TRP A 37 12.57 20.67 2.97
N LEU A 38 11.74 20.85 1.95
CA LEU A 38 10.28 20.71 2.01
C LEU A 38 9.83 19.82 0.86
N ILE A 39 8.86 18.96 1.14
CA ILE A 39 8.12 18.17 0.14
C ILE A 39 6.64 18.39 0.36
N GLU A 40 5.94 18.77 -0.69
CA GLU A 40 4.48 18.82 -0.72
C GLU A 40 3.95 17.42 -1.02
N LEU A 41 3.20 16.82 -0.08
CA LEU A 41 2.77 15.43 -0.18
C LEU A 41 1.55 15.28 -1.09
N PHE A 42 0.59 16.18 -0.99
CA PHE A 42 -0.57 16.27 -1.85
C PHE A 42 -1.17 17.69 -1.85
N ARG A 43 -1.92 17.98 -2.89
CA ARG A 43 -2.77 19.17 -2.97
C ARG A 43 -4.20 18.70 -3.27
N HIS A 44 -5.15 19.25 -2.53
CA HIS A 44 -6.57 18.90 -2.66
C HIS A 44 -7.15 19.24 -4.04
N ASP A 45 -6.66 20.33 -4.66
CA ASP A 45 -7.05 20.79 -5.99
C ASP A 45 -6.41 19.98 -7.14
N GLU A 46 -5.49 19.08 -6.84
CA GLU A 46 -4.81 18.19 -7.80
C GLU A 46 -5.16 16.71 -7.59
N LEU A 47 -5.95 16.39 -6.58
CA LEU A 47 -6.26 15.02 -6.17
C LEU A 47 -7.71 14.69 -6.49
N ASP A 48 -7.95 13.54 -7.13
CA ASP A 48 -9.31 13.06 -7.37
C ASP A 48 -10.08 12.90 -6.05
N GLU A 49 -11.37 13.24 -6.09
CA GLU A 49 -12.26 13.24 -4.93
C GLU A 49 -12.26 11.90 -4.17
N GLN A 50 -12.16 10.78 -4.89
CA GLN A 50 -12.09 9.45 -4.29
C GLN A 50 -10.90 9.25 -3.34
N PHE A 51 -9.85 10.06 -3.45
CA PHE A 51 -8.66 10.00 -2.61
C PHE A 51 -8.57 11.14 -1.59
N TRP A 52 -9.59 11.98 -1.46
CA TRP A 52 -9.54 13.10 -0.50
C TRP A 52 -9.43 12.58 0.93
N PRO A 53 -8.35 12.91 1.64
CA PRO A 53 -8.10 12.36 2.95
C PRO A 53 -8.98 12.99 4.02
N VAL A 54 -9.39 12.18 4.99
CA VAL A 54 -10.10 12.61 6.20
C VAL A 54 -9.30 12.38 7.47
N MET A 55 -8.23 11.62 7.38
CA MET A 55 -7.25 11.41 8.47
C MET A 55 -5.88 11.15 7.90
N ALA A 56 -4.86 11.30 8.73
CA ALA A 56 -3.49 10.97 8.39
C ALA A 56 -2.75 10.41 9.59
N TYR A 57 -1.74 9.57 9.31
CA TYR A 57 -0.79 9.09 10.30
C TYR A 57 0.58 8.84 9.66
N VAL A 58 1.60 8.73 10.49
CA VAL A 58 2.95 8.35 10.09
C VAL A 58 3.29 7.03 10.76
N SER A 59 3.87 6.12 9.99
CA SER A 59 4.44 4.87 10.51
C SER A 59 5.92 4.77 10.20
N SER A 60 6.66 4.13 11.09
CA SER A 60 8.06 3.73 10.87
C SER A 60 8.12 2.23 10.69
N THR A 61 8.85 1.78 9.68
CA THR A 61 9.08 0.36 9.40
C THR A 61 10.57 0.07 9.49
N LEU A 62 10.94 -0.83 10.39
CA LEU A 62 12.34 -1.19 10.66
C LEU A 62 12.96 -1.93 9.47
N PRO A 63 14.30 -1.90 9.31
CA PRO A 63 15.01 -2.64 8.26
C PRO A 63 14.61 -4.11 8.19
N GLY A 64 14.33 -4.59 6.98
CA GLY A 64 13.94 -5.98 6.72
C GLY A 64 12.50 -6.34 7.09
N VAL A 65 11.76 -5.44 7.76
CA VAL A 65 10.37 -5.67 8.20
C VAL A 65 9.39 -5.21 7.12
N SER A 66 8.25 -5.87 7.02
CA SER A 66 7.16 -5.52 6.13
C SER A 66 5.89 -5.15 6.90
N ARG A 67 5.00 -4.40 6.24
CA ARG A 67 3.62 -4.14 6.63
C ARG A 67 2.70 -4.53 5.48
N GLY A 68 1.61 -5.25 5.80
CA GLY A 68 0.78 -5.91 4.80
C GLY A 68 1.38 -7.25 4.33
N PRO A 69 0.77 -7.91 3.35
CA PRO A 69 -0.31 -7.42 2.47
C PRO A 69 -1.66 -7.24 3.18
N HIS A 70 -2.31 -6.13 2.89
CA HIS A 70 -3.69 -5.89 3.30
C HIS A 70 -4.43 -5.11 2.20
N GLU A 71 -5.75 -5.10 2.28
CA GLU A 71 -6.61 -4.33 1.38
C GLU A 71 -7.86 -3.83 2.12
N HIS A 72 -8.61 -2.96 1.48
CA HIS A 72 -9.83 -2.38 2.03
C HIS A 72 -11.01 -2.63 1.11
N TYR A 73 -12.22 -2.78 1.70
CA TYR A 73 -13.44 -2.90 0.92
C TYR A 73 -13.88 -1.58 0.29
N GLU A 74 -13.71 -0.47 1.02
CA GLU A 74 -14.22 0.84 0.63
C GLU A 74 -13.20 1.97 0.81
N GLN A 75 -12.19 1.81 1.68
CA GLN A 75 -11.17 2.80 1.92
C GLN A 75 -10.19 2.86 0.75
N ALA A 76 -9.87 4.09 0.32
CA ALA A 76 -8.70 4.38 -0.49
C ALA A 76 -7.59 4.97 0.38
N ASP A 77 -6.34 4.58 0.09
CA ASP A 77 -5.16 5.07 0.78
C ASP A 77 -4.33 6.02 -0.09
N GLY A 78 -3.78 7.05 0.53
CA GLY A 78 -2.74 7.88 -0.05
C GLY A 78 -1.47 7.75 0.76
N PHE A 79 -0.44 7.11 0.21
CA PHE A 79 0.86 6.96 0.85
C PHE A 79 1.85 7.99 0.31
N ALA A 80 2.71 8.54 1.18
CA ALA A 80 3.89 9.27 0.76
C ALA A 80 5.14 8.60 1.35
N PHE A 81 6.07 8.28 0.46
CA PHE A 81 7.36 7.65 0.75
C PHE A 81 8.46 8.68 0.45
N ILE A 82 9.07 9.22 1.48
CA ILE A 82 10.02 10.35 1.35
C ILE A 82 11.37 10.11 2.03
N GLY A 83 11.57 8.96 2.64
CA GLY A 83 12.74 8.61 3.43
C GLY A 83 12.49 8.69 4.94
N PRO A 84 13.55 8.57 5.80
CA PRO A 84 14.97 8.44 5.43
C PRO A 84 15.34 7.10 4.77
N GLY A 85 14.63 6.00 5.09
CA GLY A 85 14.89 4.70 4.46
C GLY A 85 14.14 4.53 3.13
N ASP A 86 14.51 3.47 2.40
CA ASP A 86 13.84 3.01 1.20
C ASP A 86 12.98 1.78 1.49
N LEU A 87 11.83 1.74 0.86
CA LEU A 87 10.88 0.63 0.95
C LEU A 87 10.62 0.05 -0.43
N CYS A 88 10.54 -1.28 -0.52
CA CYS A 88 9.97 -1.94 -1.67
C CYS A 88 8.46 -1.96 -1.51
N VAL A 89 7.76 -1.33 -2.43
CA VAL A 89 6.29 -1.25 -2.44
C VAL A 89 5.76 -2.32 -3.36
N TYR A 90 4.74 -3.02 -2.90
CA TYR A 90 4.05 -4.08 -3.63
C TYR A 90 2.56 -3.76 -3.68
N MET A 91 1.94 -3.97 -4.83
CA MET A 91 0.50 -3.86 -5.02
C MET A 91 0.01 -4.94 -5.94
N TRP A 92 -1.19 -5.48 -5.66
CA TRP A 92 -1.83 -6.54 -6.44
C TRP A 92 -3.30 -6.18 -6.67
N ASP A 93 -3.72 -6.20 -7.91
CA ASP A 93 -5.13 -5.99 -8.25
C ASP A 93 -5.94 -7.26 -7.95
N ASN A 94 -6.66 -7.22 -6.82
CA ASN A 94 -7.49 -8.32 -6.34
C ASN A 94 -8.98 -8.12 -6.69
N ARG A 95 -9.29 -7.24 -7.63
CA ARG A 95 -10.66 -6.91 -8.05
C ARG A 95 -11.05 -7.72 -9.28
N PRO A 96 -11.91 -8.77 -9.17
CA PRO A 96 -12.28 -9.63 -10.30
C PRO A 96 -12.90 -8.90 -11.49
N SER A 97 -13.56 -7.75 -11.26
CA SER A 97 -14.18 -6.93 -12.30
C SER A 97 -13.24 -5.89 -12.92
N SER A 98 -12.01 -5.76 -12.42
CA SER A 98 -11.03 -4.79 -12.92
C SER A 98 -10.46 -5.24 -14.27
N PRO A 99 -10.20 -4.32 -15.21
CA PRO A 99 -9.50 -4.64 -16.46
C PRO A 99 -8.04 -5.08 -16.24
N THR A 100 -7.51 -4.84 -15.03
CA THR A 100 -6.15 -5.23 -14.63
C THR A 100 -6.13 -6.28 -13.52
N TYR A 101 -7.23 -7.03 -13.35
CA TYR A 101 -7.27 -8.14 -12.39
C TYR A 101 -6.05 -9.05 -12.54
N LEU A 102 -5.43 -9.43 -11.41
CA LEU A 102 -4.18 -10.19 -11.34
C LEU A 102 -2.94 -9.46 -11.90
N ARG A 103 -2.97 -8.14 -12.00
CA ARG A 103 -1.73 -7.36 -12.20
C ARG A 103 -1.04 -7.09 -10.88
N ARG A 104 0.30 -7.03 -10.95
CA ARG A 104 1.18 -6.66 -9.82
C ARG A 104 2.05 -5.47 -10.19
N MET A 105 2.20 -4.54 -9.26
CA MET A 105 3.22 -3.49 -9.32
C MET A 105 4.23 -3.70 -8.19
N LYS A 106 5.51 -3.49 -8.49
CA LYS A 106 6.61 -3.54 -7.53
C LYS A 106 7.64 -2.48 -7.87
N PHE A 107 8.02 -1.64 -6.91
CA PHE A 107 9.03 -0.61 -7.10
C PHE A 107 9.63 -0.14 -5.77
N ILE A 108 10.79 0.54 -5.84
CA ILE A 108 11.42 1.17 -4.67
C ILE A 108 10.88 2.59 -4.51
N ALA A 109 10.57 2.95 -3.27
CA ALA A 109 10.09 4.27 -2.88
C ALA A 109 10.72 4.70 -1.54
N GLY A 110 11.03 5.96 -1.38
CA GLY A 110 11.66 6.50 -0.17
C GLY A 110 12.65 7.62 -0.50
N ILE A 111 13.78 7.65 0.19
CA ILE A 111 14.78 8.71 -0.03
C ILE A 111 15.34 8.70 -1.46
N SER A 112 15.52 7.51 -2.05
CA SER A 112 16.05 7.35 -3.41
C SER A 112 15.03 7.67 -4.50
N ASN A 113 13.74 7.55 -4.19
CA ASN A 113 12.62 7.78 -5.11
C ASN A 113 11.40 8.30 -4.34
N PRO A 114 11.36 9.60 -4.01
CA PRO A 114 10.22 10.18 -3.29
C PRO A 114 8.96 10.18 -4.14
N VAL A 115 7.92 9.46 -3.69
CA VAL A 115 6.65 9.33 -4.42
C VAL A 115 5.46 9.40 -3.48
N ALA A 116 4.34 9.87 -4.01
CA ALA A 116 3.01 9.62 -3.47
C ALA A 116 2.33 8.52 -4.28
N VAL A 117 1.67 7.60 -3.59
CA VAL A 117 0.97 6.46 -4.18
C VAL A 117 -0.46 6.45 -3.68
N TYR A 118 -1.42 6.44 -4.60
CA TYR A 118 -2.84 6.39 -4.26
C TYR A 118 -3.40 5.04 -4.68
N VAL A 119 -3.97 4.34 -3.72
CA VAL A 119 -4.42 2.95 -3.86
C VAL A 119 -5.93 2.88 -3.67
N PRO A 120 -6.69 2.49 -4.71
CA PRO A 120 -8.13 2.34 -4.58
C PRO A 120 -8.51 1.09 -3.78
N PRO A 121 -9.76 1.01 -3.29
CA PRO A 121 -10.29 -0.20 -2.65
C PRO A 121 -10.11 -1.46 -3.51
N GLY A 122 -9.87 -2.60 -2.86
CA GLY A 122 -9.71 -3.90 -3.52
C GLY A 122 -8.35 -4.12 -4.18
N VAL A 123 -7.41 -3.19 -4.03
CA VAL A 123 -5.99 -3.39 -4.40
C VAL A 123 -5.23 -3.76 -3.14
N ALA A 124 -4.80 -5.02 -3.06
CA ALA A 124 -3.95 -5.48 -1.97
C ALA A 124 -2.58 -4.79 -2.07
N HIS A 125 -2.02 -4.37 -0.93
CA HIS A 125 -0.77 -3.63 -0.91
C HIS A 125 0.07 -3.93 0.32
N ALA A 126 1.37 -3.81 0.15
CA ALA A 126 2.37 -3.99 1.19
C ALA A 126 3.60 -3.14 0.90
N TYR A 127 4.42 -2.93 1.92
CA TYR A 127 5.77 -2.39 1.75
C TYR A 127 6.74 -3.03 2.74
N LYS A 128 7.99 -3.21 2.29
CA LYS A 128 9.08 -3.80 3.06
C LYS A 128 10.25 -2.84 3.08
N CYS A 129 10.79 -2.55 4.25
CA CYS A 129 11.99 -1.73 4.37
C CYS A 129 13.21 -2.52 3.86
N VAL A 130 13.88 -1.95 2.85
CA VAL A 130 15.02 -2.59 2.14
C VAL A 130 16.35 -1.86 2.37
N SER A 131 16.32 -0.77 3.14
CA SER A 131 17.51 0.01 3.53
C SER A 131 17.95 -0.33 4.96
N GLU A 132 19.15 0.14 5.33
CA GLU A 132 19.67 0.01 6.70
C GLU A 132 18.98 0.97 7.68
N GLU A 133 18.41 2.06 7.17
CA GLU A 133 17.60 3.00 7.95
C GLU A 133 16.12 2.63 7.87
N ALA A 134 15.38 2.86 8.95
CA ALA A 134 13.94 2.67 8.98
C ALA A 134 13.24 3.59 7.96
N GLY A 135 12.28 3.04 7.23
CA GLY A 135 11.45 3.79 6.31
C GLY A 135 10.27 4.42 7.01
N LEU A 136 10.05 5.73 6.79
CA LEU A 136 8.84 6.42 7.21
C LEU A 136 7.82 6.42 6.08
N VAL A 137 6.56 6.17 6.44
CA VAL A 137 5.43 6.24 5.54
C VAL A 137 4.39 7.17 6.12
N PHE A 138 4.06 8.21 5.38
CA PHE A 138 2.91 9.05 5.66
C PHE A 138 1.70 8.46 4.93
N ASN A 139 0.62 8.19 5.67
CA ASN A 139 -0.64 7.69 5.11
C ASN A 139 -1.74 8.71 5.33
N ALA A 140 -2.49 9.00 4.27
CA ALA A 140 -3.62 9.91 4.24
C ALA A 140 -4.84 9.17 3.66
N ALA A 141 -5.64 8.54 4.52
CA ALA A 141 -6.79 7.73 4.13
C ALA A 141 -8.05 8.57 3.89
N ASN A 142 -8.88 8.16 2.95
CA ASN A 142 -10.16 8.81 2.64
C ASN A 142 -11.31 8.41 3.59
N LYS A 143 -11.06 7.46 4.50
CA LYS A 143 -12.00 7.04 5.54
C LYS A 143 -11.36 7.09 6.92
N LEU A 144 -12.18 7.30 7.94
CA LEU A 144 -11.73 7.27 9.33
C LEU A 144 -11.55 5.82 9.81
N TYR A 145 -10.39 5.53 10.40
CA TYR A 145 -10.15 4.24 11.04
C TYR A 145 -11.21 3.96 12.11
N ALA A 146 -11.91 2.82 11.98
CA ALA A 146 -13.05 2.43 12.80
C ALA A 146 -14.19 3.48 12.83
N GLY A 147 -14.35 4.28 11.77
CA GLY A 147 -15.43 5.25 11.61
C GLY A 147 -15.41 6.42 12.58
N TRP A 148 -16.51 7.17 12.60
CA TRP A 148 -16.64 8.34 13.47
C TRP A 148 -16.63 7.94 14.95
N GLY A 149 -15.72 8.55 15.69
CA GLY A 149 -15.54 8.25 17.11
C GLY A 149 -15.03 6.84 17.41
N ARG A 150 -14.50 6.13 16.42
CA ARG A 150 -13.97 4.75 16.52
C ARG A 150 -15.02 3.73 16.96
N LYS A 151 -16.22 3.82 16.41
CA LYS A 151 -17.40 3.00 16.82
C LYS A 151 -17.85 2.03 15.74
N GLU A 152 -17.17 1.99 14.59
CA GLU A 152 -17.52 1.13 13.46
C GLU A 152 -16.48 0.01 13.31
N PRO A 153 -16.82 -1.10 12.63
CA PRO A 153 -15.86 -2.11 12.26
C PRO A 153 -14.73 -1.52 11.41
N VAL A 154 -13.53 -2.08 11.56
CA VAL A 154 -12.38 -1.67 10.74
C VAL A 154 -12.55 -2.24 9.33
N ASP A 155 -12.43 -1.36 8.32
CA ASP A 155 -12.44 -1.72 6.91
C ASP A 155 -11.04 -2.18 6.48
N GLU A 156 -10.67 -3.43 6.82
CA GLU A 156 -9.36 -3.97 6.48
C GLU A 156 -9.40 -5.49 6.38
N ILE A 157 -8.83 -6.03 5.30
CA ILE A 157 -8.56 -7.45 5.12
C ILE A 157 -7.05 -7.65 5.27
N ARG A 158 -6.63 -8.41 6.27
CA ARG A 158 -5.23 -8.64 6.60
C ARG A 158 -4.73 -9.95 6.02
N HIS A 159 -4.30 -9.91 4.78
CA HIS A 159 -3.74 -11.08 4.08
C HIS A 159 -2.45 -11.56 4.73
N GLU A 160 -1.62 -10.68 5.31
CA GLU A 160 -0.42 -11.06 6.03
C GLU A 160 -0.67 -12.01 7.20
N ARG A 161 -1.92 -12.05 7.71
CA ARG A 161 -2.34 -12.94 8.79
C ARG A 161 -3.15 -14.13 8.29
N ASP A 162 -4.07 -13.88 7.36
CA ASP A 162 -5.14 -14.83 7.04
C ASP A 162 -4.82 -15.67 5.77
N SER A 163 -3.96 -15.13 4.86
CA SER A 163 -3.59 -15.78 3.58
C SER A 163 -2.29 -15.24 2.98
N PRO A 164 -1.16 -15.29 3.71
CA PRO A 164 0.09 -14.66 3.30
C PRO A 164 0.66 -15.22 1.99
N GLU A 165 0.33 -16.46 1.65
CA GLU A 165 0.77 -17.15 0.43
C GLU A 165 0.15 -16.58 -0.85
N LEU A 166 -0.97 -15.87 -0.76
CA LEU A 166 -1.64 -15.30 -1.94
C LEU A 166 -0.91 -14.08 -2.53
N PHE A 167 -0.20 -13.33 -1.69
CA PHE A 167 0.45 -12.08 -2.07
C PHE A 167 1.92 -12.08 -1.61
N PRO A 168 2.82 -12.83 -2.27
CA PRO A 168 4.19 -13.03 -1.81
C PRO A 168 5.03 -11.75 -1.92
N LEU A 169 5.84 -11.50 -0.88
CA LEU A 169 6.86 -10.44 -0.84
C LEU A 169 8.21 -11.05 -1.20
N ASP A 170 8.63 -10.93 -2.43
CA ASP A 170 9.88 -11.43 -3.02
C ASP A 170 11.02 -10.40 -3.04
#